data_5023eb1e331f8098497a23b4e70b9820
#
_entry.id   5023eb1e331f8098497a23b4e70b9820
#
_cell.length_a   1.000
_cell.length_b   1.000
_cell.length_c   1.000
_cell.angle_alpha   90.00
_cell.angle_beta   90.00
_cell.angle_gamma   90.00
#
_symmetry.space_group_name_H-M   'P 1'
#
loop_
_entity.id
_entity.type
_entity.pdbx_description
1 polymer ?
#
loop_
_entity_poly.entity_id
_entity_poly.type
_entity_poly.pdbx_seq_one_letter_code
_entity_poly.pdbx_strand_id
1 'polypeptide(L)'
;MIAQALSTTLKIILFRAGPQDFPFLPQWTRTICVIGATPVFFVYALALSPTLALIMASATVVGVALATRMILRVRSLEARFTQTFQTLLCTSEVLTALMAIPFSQVAPQLVELASDPEAMAAGAQPDLPGGPVLLMNLLNIWNFLVTAHVFRQATNSGMAMGLVWAFAAAAVMLACVLLFGSLLGALVVGGA
;
A
#
# COMPACT_ATOMS: atom_id res chain seq x y z
N MET A 1 -6.98 0.68 -23.78
CA MET A 1 -6.44 1.49 -22.67
C MET A 1 -6.35 0.71 -21.36
N ILE A 2 -7.42 0.14 -20.81
CA ILE A 2 -7.36 -0.67 -19.56
C ILE A 2 -6.44 -1.88 -19.70
N ALA A 3 -6.55 -2.66 -20.78
CA ALA A 3 -5.66 -3.78 -21.06
C ALA A 3 -4.18 -3.38 -21.16
N GLN A 4 -3.91 -2.19 -21.72
CA GLN A 4 -2.55 -1.65 -21.77
C GLN A 4 -2.04 -1.27 -20.38
N ALA A 5 -2.85 -0.60 -19.56
CA ALA A 5 -2.49 -0.26 -18.18
C ALA A 5 -2.18 -1.54 -17.37
N LEU A 6 -3.03 -2.57 -17.46
CA LEU A 6 -2.82 -3.84 -16.78
C LEU A 6 -1.54 -4.55 -17.27
N SER A 7 -1.33 -4.64 -18.58
CA SER A 7 -0.11 -5.22 -19.15
C SER A 7 1.15 -4.48 -18.69
N THR A 8 1.10 -3.13 -18.66
CA THR A 8 2.24 -2.33 -18.20
C THR A 8 2.47 -2.49 -16.70
N THR A 9 1.40 -2.54 -15.89
CA THR A 9 1.50 -2.84 -14.45
C THR A 9 2.25 -4.14 -14.19
N LEU A 10 1.88 -5.22 -14.88
CA LEU A 10 2.56 -6.51 -14.75
C LEU A 10 4.04 -6.45 -15.17
N LYS A 11 4.35 -5.73 -16.26
CA LYS A 11 5.74 -5.51 -16.68
C LYS A 11 6.55 -4.73 -15.64
N ILE A 12 5.94 -3.74 -14.98
CA ILE A 12 6.59 -2.94 -13.92
C ILE A 12 6.85 -3.81 -12.68
N ILE A 13 5.87 -4.62 -12.25
CA ILE A 13 6.02 -5.58 -11.16
C ILE A 13 7.18 -6.56 -11.42
N LEU A 14 7.44 -6.88 -12.70
CA LEU A 14 8.55 -7.74 -13.13
C LEU A 14 9.82 -6.94 -13.50
N PHE A 15 9.92 -5.65 -13.17
CA PHE A 15 11.06 -4.77 -13.48
C PHE A 15 11.39 -4.61 -14.98
N ARG A 16 10.42 -4.86 -15.87
CA ARG A 16 10.59 -4.82 -17.34
C ARG A 16 10.09 -3.52 -17.97
N ALA A 17 9.49 -2.63 -17.19
CA ALA A 17 8.99 -1.32 -17.61
C ALA A 17 9.12 -0.33 -16.44
N GLY A 18 8.94 0.96 -16.74
CA GLY A 18 8.95 2.02 -15.74
C GLY A 18 7.64 2.83 -15.74
N PRO A 19 7.48 3.79 -14.82
CA PRO A 19 6.27 4.63 -14.78
C PRO A 19 6.06 5.43 -16.06
N GLN A 20 7.11 5.75 -16.83
CA GLN A 20 7.01 6.43 -18.12
C GLN A 20 6.31 5.60 -19.20
N ASP A 21 6.30 4.27 -19.06
CA ASP A 21 5.63 3.34 -19.98
C ASP A 21 4.15 3.15 -19.61
N PHE A 22 3.75 3.59 -18.41
CA PHE A 22 2.36 3.56 -17.99
C PHE A 22 1.56 4.62 -18.74
N PRO A 23 0.35 4.30 -19.25
CA PRO A 23 -0.43 5.26 -20.01
C PRO A 23 -0.80 6.48 -19.15
N PHE A 24 -0.67 7.67 -19.73
CA PHE A 24 -1.06 8.91 -19.06
C PHE A 24 -2.60 9.07 -19.10
N LEU A 25 -3.24 8.84 -17.96
CA LEU A 25 -4.70 8.76 -17.82
C LEU A 25 -5.24 9.71 -16.75
N PRO A 26 -5.04 11.04 -16.85
CA PRO A 26 -5.44 11.98 -15.79
C PRO A 26 -6.93 11.94 -15.48
N GLN A 27 -7.79 11.73 -16.48
CA GLN A 27 -9.24 11.61 -16.31
C GLN A 27 -9.67 10.35 -15.55
N TRP A 28 -8.82 9.32 -15.45
CA TRP A 28 -9.10 8.07 -14.74
C TRP A 28 -8.54 8.04 -13.31
N THR A 29 -7.88 9.11 -12.86
CA THR A 29 -7.24 9.13 -11.54
C THR A 29 -8.21 8.77 -10.42
N ARG A 30 -9.44 9.32 -10.43
CA ARG A 30 -10.46 8.98 -9.43
C ARG A 30 -10.85 7.50 -9.47
N THR A 31 -11.08 6.96 -10.66
CA THR A 31 -11.41 5.54 -10.86
C THR A 31 -10.26 4.63 -10.39
N ILE A 32 -9.01 5.00 -10.71
CA ILE A 32 -7.82 4.27 -10.27
C ILE A 32 -7.68 4.32 -8.74
N CYS A 33 -7.98 5.45 -8.10
CA CYS A 33 -8.00 5.54 -6.63
C CYS A 33 -9.04 4.59 -6.00
N VAL A 34 -10.26 4.51 -6.57
CA VAL A 34 -11.31 3.62 -6.07
C VAL A 34 -10.94 2.15 -6.28
N ILE A 35 -10.51 1.80 -7.50
CA ILE A 35 -10.06 0.43 -7.83
C ILE A 35 -8.86 0.06 -6.95
N GLY A 36 -7.92 0.98 -6.78
CA GLY A 36 -6.74 0.83 -5.96
C GLY A 36 -7.06 0.66 -4.47
N ALA A 37 -8.01 1.40 -3.92
CA ALA A 37 -8.43 1.25 -2.53
C ALA A 37 -9.13 -0.09 -2.24
N THR A 38 -9.68 -0.75 -3.25
CA THR A 38 -10.51 -1.96 -3.08
C THR A 38 -9.74 -3.14 -2.46
N PRO A 39 -8.59 -3.59 -2.97
CA PRO A 39 -7.82 -4.67 -2.33
C PRO A 39 -7.38 -4.34 -0.90
N VAL A 40 -6.96 -3.10 -0.66
CA VAL A 40 -6.57 -2.62 0.67
C VAL A 40 -7.75 -2.69 1.63
N PHE A 41 -8.92 -2.23 1.19
CA PHE A 41 -10.15 -2.34 1.98
C PHE A 41 -10.45 -3.79 2.37
N PHE A 42 -10.41 -4.73 1.43
CA PHE A 42 -10.69 -6.13 1.72
C PHE A 42 -9.65 -6.74 2.67
N VAL A 43 -8.36 -6.43 2.52
CA VAL A 43 -7.33 -6.89 3.45
C VAL A 43 -7.60 -6.38 4.86
N TYR A 44 -7.89 -5.09 5.03
CA TYR A 44 -8.22 -4.54 6.34
C TYR A 44 -9.53 -5.08 6.91
N ALA A 45 -10.55 -5.32 6.07
CA ALA A 45 -11.84 -5.87 6.49
C ALA A 45 -11.77 -7.32 7.01
N LEU A 46 -10.67 -8.04 6.76
CA LEU A 46 -10.44 -9.36 7.37
C LEU A 46 -10.15 -9.27 8.89
N ALA A 47 -9.71 -8.11 9.39
CA ALA A 47 -9.32 -7.94 10.78
C ALA A 47 -10.00 -6.75 11.47
N LEU A 48 -10.61 -5.84 10.73
CA LEU A 48 -11.21 -4.60 11.24
C LEU A 48 -12.68 -4.48 10.82
N SER A 49 -13.42 -3.63 11.53
CA SER A 49 -14.78 -3.26 11.10
C SER A 49 -14.76 -2.60 9.70
N PRO A 50 -15.83 -2.72 8.90
CA PRO A 50 -15.89 -2.14 7.55
C PRO A 50 -15.60 -0.63 7.53
N THR A 51 -16.05 0.10 8.55
CA THR A 51 -15.80 1.55 8.67
C THR A 51 -14.31 1.83 8.85
N LEU A 52 -13.64 1.12 9.77
CA LEU A 52 -12.20 1.27 9.98
C LEU A 52 -11.41 0.81 8.76
N ALA A 53 -11.79 -0.29 8.11
CA ALA A 53 -11.17 -0.75 6.88
C ALA A 53 -11.24 0.31 5.77
N LEU A 54 -12.37 1.00 5.62
CA LEU A 54 -12.53 2.08 4.65
C LEU A 54 -11.64 3.29 4.97
N ILE A 55 -11.54 3.65 6.26
CA ILE A 55 -10.65 4.71 6.73
C ILE A 55 -9.18 4.36 6.40
N MET A 56 -8.75 3.14 6.72
CA MET A 56 -7.38 2.68 6.47
C MET A 56 -7.05 2.60 4.98
N ALA A 57 -7.98 2.11 4.15
CA ALA A 57 -7.82 2.09 2.70
C ALA A 57 -7.69 3.50 2.12
N SER A 58 -8.52 4.44 2.60
CA SER A 58 -8.44 5.85 2.20
C SER A 58 -7.11 6.49 2.64
N ALA A 59 -6.67 6.23 3.88
CA ALA A 59 -5.39 6.71 4.40
C ALA A 59 -4.21 6.19 3.57
N THR A 60 -4.26 4.94 3.13
CA THR A 60 -3.23 4.34 2.27
C THR A 60 -3.14 5.09 0.92
N VAL A 61 -4.27 5.32 0.24
CA VAL A 61 -4.29 6.07 -1.03
C VAL A 61 -3.77 7.49 -0.85
N VAL A 62 -4.19 8.19 0.22
CA VAL A 62 -3.70 9.53 0.56
C VAL A 62 -2.20 9.49 0.86
N GLY A 63 -1.73 8.51 1.61
CA GLY A 63 -0.32 8.32 1.92
C GLY A 63 0.55 8.13 0.67
N VAL A 64 0.12 7.29 -0.28
CA VAL A 64 0.79 7.11 -1.58
C VAL A 64 0.82 8.42 -2.36
N ALA A 65 -0.28 9.17 -2.39
CA ALA A 65 -0.35 10.46 -3.09
C ALA A 65 0.60 11.49 -2.48
N LEU A 66 0.60 11.63 -1.15
CA LEU A 66 1.47 12.55 -0.42
C LEU A 66 2.94 12.19 -0.59
N ALA A 67 3.31 10.93 -0.39
CA ALA A 67 4.68 10.45 -0.59
C ALA A 67 5.18 10.73 -2.01
N THR A 68 4.38 10.37 -3.00
CA THR A 68 4.72 10.60 -4.41
C THR A 68 4.91 12.09 -4.70
N ARG A 69 4.00 12.93 -4.21
CA ARG A 69 4.07 14.39 -4.41
C ARG A 69 5.31 14.98 -3.74
N MET A 70 5.58 14.59 -2.49
CA MET A 70 6.74 15.08 -1.74
C MET A 70 8.06 14.70 -2.43
N ILE A 71 8.22 13.44 -2.81
CA ILE A 71 9.44 12.94 -3.46
C ILE A 71 9.67 13.64 -4.81
N LEU A 72 8.64 13.75 -5.64
CA LEU A 72 8.76 14.40 -6.94
C LEU A 72 9.00 15.91 -6.81
N ARG A 73 8.44 16.55 -5.79
CA ARG A 73 8.68 17.98 -5.50
C ARG A 73 10.14 18.24 -5.11
N VAL A 74 10.73 17.40 -4.24
CA VAL A 74 12.15 17.50 -3.86
C VAL A 74 13.08 17.41 -5.09
N ARG A 75 12.61 16.71 -6.14
CA ARG A 75 13.36 16.54 -7.39
C ARG A 75 12.93 17.52 -8.50
N SER A 76 11.99 18.44 -8.23
CA SER A 76 11.39 19.36 -9.22
C SER A 76 10.81 18.62 -10.44
N LEU A 77 10.12 17.49 -10.19
CA LEU A 77 9.54 16.60 -11.20
C LEU A 77 8.04 16.44 -11.04
N GLU A 78 7.34 17.46 -10.51
CA GLU A 78 5.90 17.43 -10.21
C GLU A 78 5.04 17.10 -11.44
N ALA A 79 5.50 17.43 -12.63
CA ALA A 79 4.82 17.10 -13.88
C ALA A 79 4.62 15.58 -14.07
N ARG A 80 5.45 14.75 -13.44
CA ARG A 80 5.36 13.28 -13.48
C ARG A 80 4.41 12.70 -12.42
N PHE A 81 3.79 13.53 -11.58
CA PHE A 81 2.99 13.08 -10.44
C PHE A 81 1.89 12.11 -10.85
N THR A 82 1.02 12.49 -11.77
CA THR A 82 -0.15 11.67 -12.15
C THR A 82 0.26 10.27 -12.61
N GLN A 83 1.24 10.18 -13.48
CA GLN A 83 1.70 8.92 -14.04
C GLN A 83 2.40 8.04 -12.99
N THR A 84 3.28 8.63 -12.17
CA THR A 84 3.97 7.90 -11.09
C THR A 84 3.00 7.43 -10.02
N PHE A 85 2.06 8.28 -9.61
CA PHE A 85 1.05 7.95 -8.62
C PHE A 85 0.13 6.82 -9.08
N GLN A 86 -0.40 6.90 -10.30
CA GLN A 86 -1.24 5.85 -10.88
C GLN A 86 -0.48 4.53 -11.02
N THR A 87 0.80 4.59 -11.41
CA THR A 87 1.67 3.41 -11.48
C THR A 87 1.83 2.76 -10.11
N LEU A 88 2.16 3.54 -9.07
CA LEU A 88 2.32 3.03 -7.71
C LEU A 88 1.04 2.41 -7.18
N LEU A 89 -0.11 3.07 -7.37
CA LEU A 89 -1.39 2.49 -6.98
C LEU A 89 -1.60 1.15 -7.70
N CYS A 90 -1.54 1.11 -9.03
CA CYS A 90 -1.81 -0.13 -9.76
C CYS A 90 -0.85 -1.28 -9.40
N THR A 91 0.44 -1.00 -9.19
CA THR A 91 1.43 -2.04 -8.86
C THR A 91 1.26 -2.55 -7.43
N SER A 92 1.10 -1.63 -6.46
CA SER A 92 0.91 -2.00 -5.05
C SER A 92 -0.39 -2.77 -4.85
N GLU A 93 -1.46 -2.40 -5.54
CA GLU A 93 -2.77 -3.03 -5.35
C GLU A 93 -2.84 -4.45 -5.93
N VAL A 94 -2.14 -4.72 -7.02
CA VAL A 94 -2.00 -6.11 -7.51
C VAL A 94 -1.28 -6.96 -6.46
N LEU A 95 -0.22 -6.45 -5.84
CA LEU A 95 0.52 -7.18 -4.80
C LEU A 95 -0.28 -7.29 -3.50
N THR A 96 -1.05 -6.26 -3.14
CA THR A 96 -1.96 -6.29 -1.99
C THR A 96 -3.10 -7.30 -2.19
N ALA A 97 -3.66 -7.39 -3.41
CA ALA A 97 -4.64 -8.41 -3.73
C ALA A 97 -4.08 -9.83 -3.58
N LEU A 98 -2.83 -10.06 -4.00
CA LEU A 98 -2.15 -11.34 -3.77
C LEU A 98 -1.89 -11.61 -2.28
N MET A 99 -1.61 -10.55 -1.50
CA MET A 99 -1.40 -10.65 -0.05
C MET A 99 -2.67 -11.02 0.71
N ALA A 100 -3.86 -10.72 0.19
CA ALA A 100 -5.13 -11.09 0.82
C ALA A 100 -5.23 -12.61 1.07
N ILE A 101 -4.64 -13.43 0.19
CA ILE A 101 -4.67 -14.91 0.29
C ILE A 101 -3.94 -15.40 1.56
N PRO A 102 -2.63 -15.14 1.77
CA PRO A 102 -1.97 -15.57 2.99
C PRO A 102 -2.48 -14.81 4.22
N PHE A 103 -2.87 -13.54 4.09
CA PHE A 103 -3.40 -12.77 5.23
C PHE A 103 -4.72 -13.32 5.76
N SER A 104 -5.60 -13.84 4.91
CA SER A 104 -6.86 -14.48 5.36
C SER A 104 -6.63 -15.70 6.25
N GLN A 105 -5.47 -16.34 6.18
CA GLN A 105 -5.09 -17.48 7.03
C GLN A 105 -4.47 -17.05 8.36
N VAL A 106 -3.98 -15.81 8.45
CA VAL A 106 -3.34 -15.24 9.65
C VAL A 106 -4.30 -14.34 10.43
N ALA A 107 -5.22 -13.67 9.74
CA ALA A 107 -6.14 -12.71 10.34
C ALA A 107 -6.96 -13.25 11.52
N PRO A 108 -7.51 -14.49 11.53
CA PRO A 108 -8.27 -15.01 12.65
C PRO A 108 -7.46 -15.04 13.96
N GLN A 109 -6.20 -15.49 13.93
CA GLN A 109 -5.34 -15.54 15.12
C GLN A 109 -5.00 -14.13 15.65
N LEU A 110 -4.84 -13.15 14.74
CA LEU A 110 -4.61 -11.77 15.13
C LEU A 110 -5.86 -11.15 15.77
N VAL A 111 -7.04 -11.44 15.24
CA VAL A 111 -8.32 -10.97 15.80
C VAL A 111 -8.59 -11.61 17.15
N GLU A 112 -8.33 -12.91 17.31
CA GLU A 112 -8.46 -13.63 18.57
C GLU A 112 -7.57 -13.01 19.65
N LEU A 113 -6.27 -12.81 19.37
CA LEU A 113 -5.36 -12.15 20.30
C LEU A 113 -5.80 -10.72 20.63
N ALA A 114 -6.26 -9.95 19.64
CA ALA A 114 -6.72 -8.58 19.85
C ALA A 114 -8.00 -8.50 20.69
N SER A 115 -8.79 -9.56 20.76
CA SER A 115 -10.00 -9.67 21.57
C SER A 115 -9.73 -10.10 23.02
N ASP A 116 -8.51 -10.50 23.35
CA ASP A 116 -8.08 -10.90 24.70
C ASP A 116 -7.06 -9.89 25.29
N PRO A 117 -7.53 -8.87 26.05
CA PRO A 117 -6.66 -7.87 26.66
C PRO A 117 -5.68 -8.44 27.69
N GLU A 118 -6.05 -9.54 28.36
CA GLU A 118 -5.20 -10.18 29.39
C GLU A 118 -4.02 -10.89 28.71
N ALA A 119 -4.28 -11.64 27.64
CA ALA A 119 -3.25 -12.27 26.84
C ALA A 119 -2.29 -11.24 26.22
N MET A 120 -2.83 -10.12 25.71
CA MET A 120 -2.00 -9.00 25.19
C MET A 120 -1.14 -8.39 26.29
N ALA A 121 -1.69 -8.14 27.48
CA ALA A 121 -0.94 -7.58 28.61
C ALA A 121 0.14 -8.55 29.14
N ALA A 122 -0.10 -9.88 29.04
CA ALA A 122 0.87 -10.91 29.35
C ALA A 122 1.96 -11.09 28.28
N GLY A 123 1.89 -10.37 27.16
CA GLY A 123 2.84 -10.48 26.06
C GLY A 123 2.69 -11.77 25.23
N ALA A 124 1.51 -12.37 25.24
CA ALA A 124 1.22 -13.54 24.43
C ALA A 124 1.46 -13.24 22.93
N GLN A 125 2.07 -14.20 22.24
CA GLN A 125 2.28 -14.12 20.79
C GLN A 125 1.33 -15.10 20.10
N PRO A 126 0.68 -14.69 18.98
CA PRO A 126 -0.17 -15.60 18.25
C PRO A 126 0.69 -16.70 17.59
N ASP A 127 0.17 -17.93 17.59
CA ASP A 127 0.80 -19.04 16.85
C ASP A 127 0.44 -18.92 15.36
N LEU A 128 1.26 -18.19 14.63
CA LEU A 128 1.01 -17.88 13.23
C LEU A 128 1.55 -18.98 12.31
N PRO A 129 0.79 -19.38 11.28
CA PRO A 129 1.24 -20.38 10.32
C PRO A 129 2.44 -19.85 9.51
N GLY A 130 3.59 -20.55 9.61
CA GLY A 130 4.87 -20.10 9.05
C GLY A 130 4.85 -19.90 7.54
N GLY A 131 4.12 -20.74 6.79
CA GLY A 131 4.02 -20.62 5.33
C GLY A 131 3.37 -19.30 4.86
N PRO A 132 2.15 -18.98 5.32
CA PRO A 132 1.50 -17.69 5.04
C PRO A 132 2.32 -16.49 5.47
N VAL A 133 2.92 -16.51 6.66
CA VAL A 133 3.79 -15.41 7.15
C VAL A 133 4.99 -15.22 6.23
N LEU A 134 5.66 -16.30 5.81
CA LEU A 134 6.77 -16.20 4.87
C LEU A 134 6.33 -15.60 3.53
N LEU A 135 5.19 -16.03 2.99
CA LEU A 135 4.66 -15.51 1.72
C LEU A 135 4.32 -14.01 1.83
N MET A 136 3.71 -13.60 2.94
CA MET A 136 3.45 -12.17 3.21
C MET A 136 4.73 -11.34 3.24
N ASN A 137 5.77 -11.83 3.92
CA ASN A 137 7.06 -11.14 3.96
C ASN A 137 7.70 -11.03 2.58
N LEU A 138 7.66 -12.09 1.78
CA LEU A 138 8.16 -12.06 0.40
C LEU A 138 7.41 -11.06 -0.47
N LEU A 139 6.07 -11.02 -0.39
CA LEU A 139 5.25 -10.07 -1.12
C LEU A 139 5.51 -8.62 -0.66
N ASN A 140 5.71 -8.38 0.64
CA ASN A 140 6.07 -7.06 1.18
C ASN A 140 7.45 -6.60 0.66
N ILE A 141 8.45 -7.47 0.71
CA ILE A 141 9.78 -7.17 0.17
C ILE A 141 9.67 -6.88 -1.35
N TRP A 142 8.90 -7.68 -2.07
CA TRP A 142 8.70 -7.48 -3.50
C TRP A 142 8.03 -6.14 -3.80
N ASN A 143 6.96 -5.79 -3.07
CA ASN A 143 6.28 -4.50 -3.19
C ASN A 143 7.21 -3.33 -2.90
N PHE A 144 8.05 -3.45 -1.87
CA PHE A 144 9.06 -2.45 -1.55
C PHE A 144 10.08 -2.27 -2.68
N LEU A 145 10.57 -3.36 -3.27
CA LEU A 145 11.51 -3.31 -4.40
C LEU A 145 10.86 -2.73 -5.67
N VAL A 146 9.60 -3.06 -5.95
CA VAL A 146 8.82 -2.47 -7.05
C VAL A 146 8.65 -0.97 -6.84
N THR A 147 8.31 -0.54 -5.63
CA THR A 147 8.20 0.87 -5.25
C THR A 147 9.54 1.61 -5.46
N ALA A 148 10.65 1.01 -5.03
CA ALA A 148 11.99 1.54 -5.26
C ALA A 148 12.32 1.66 -6.75
N HIS A 149 11.96 0.66 -7.54
CA HIS A 149 12.13 0.68 -8.99
C HIS A 149 11.33 1.80 -9.66
N VAL A 150 10.07 1.98 -9.27
CA VAL A 150 9.21 3.05 -9.79
C VAL A 150 9.81 4.42 -9.45
N PHE A 151 10.20 4.67 -8.20
CA PHE A 151 10.81 5.94 -7.83
C PHE A 151 12.17 6.17 -8.49
N ARG A 152 13.00 5.15 -8.62
CA ARG A 152 14.26 5.23 -9.36
C ARG A 152 14.03 5.76 -10.78
N GLN A 153 13.07 5.20 -11.49
CA GLN A 153 12.74 5.58 -12.86
C GLN A 153 12.07 6.97 -12.92
N ALA A 154 11.12 7.24 -12.01
CA ALA A 154 10.42 8.52 -11.96
C ALA A 154 11.36 9.70 -11.67
N THR A 155 12.40 9.49 -10.84
CA THR A 155 13.36 10.53 -10.44
C THR A 155 14.64 10.52 -11.26
N ASN A 156 14.78 9.64 -12.25
CA ASN A 156 16.01 9.44 -13.04
C ASN A 156 17.24 9.25 -12.14
N SER A 157 17.14 8.39 -11.12
CA SER A 157 18.20 8.17 -10.14
C SER A 157 18.71 6.72 -10.15
N GLY A 158 19.78 6.44 -9.41
CA GLY A 158 20.30 5.09 -9.20
C GLY A 158 19.41 4.26 -8.27
N MET A 159 19.63 2.93 -8.23
CA MET A 159 18.84 1.99 -7.40
C MET A 159 18.93 2.33 -5.91
N ALA A 160 20.10 2.70 -5.41
CA ALA A 160 20.29 3.10 -4.01
C ALA A 160 19.38 4.27 -3.62
N MET A 161 19.27 5.29 -4.49
CA MET A 161 18.35 6.42 -4.26
C MET A 161 16.88 5.98 -4.39
N GLY A 162 16.56 5.05 -5.29
CA GLY A 162 15.23 4.46 -5.39
C GLY A 162 14.82 3.78 -4.07
N LEU A 163 15.72 3.05 -3.43
CA LEU A 163 15.48 2.45 -2.10
C LEU A 163 15.25 3.51 -1.02
N VAL A 164 16.06 4.58 -1.01
CA VAL A 164 15.85 5.71 -0.07
C VAL A 164 14.47 6.32 -0.24
N TRP A 165 14.04 6.54 -1.49
CA TRP A 165 12.69 7.05 -1.76
C TRP A 165 11.59 6.09 -1.36
N ALA A 166 11.79 4.78 -1.53
CA ALA A 166 10.83 3.77 -1.08
C ALA A 166 10.70 3.77 0.45
N PHE A 167 11.80 3.88 1.20
CA PHE A 167 11.77 4.04 2.65
C PHE A 167 11.05 5.33 3.08
N ALA A 168 11.34 6.46 2.42
CA ALA A 168 10.66 7.72 2.70
C ALA A 168 9.15 7.60 2.43
N ALA A 169 8.77 6.97 1.33
CA ALA A 169 7.37 6.71 1.00
C ALA A 169 6.68 5.82 2.04
N ALA A 170 7.33 4.74 2.47
CA ALA A 170 6.82 3.84 3.51
C ALA A 170 6.62 4.59 4.84
N ALA A 171 7.56 5.47 5.23
CA ALA A 171 7.43 6.29 6.44
C ALA A 171 6.24 7.26 6.36
N VAL A 172 6.05 7.93 5.22
CA VAL A 172 4.90 8.83 5.00
C VAL A 172 3.58 8.05 5.03
N MET A 173 3.53 6.89 4.37
CA MET A 173 2.35 6.02 4.39
C MET A 173 2.01 5.55 5.80
N LEU A 174 3.01 5.07 6.56
CA LEU A 174 2.82 4.65 7.94
C LEU A 174 2.31 5.81 8.81
N ALA A 175 2.89 7.00 8.68
CA ALA A 175 2.41 8.19 9.39
C ALA A 175 0.95 8.52 9.05
N CYS A 176 0.57 8.45 7.77
CA CYS A 176 -0.82 8.67 7.35
C CYS A 176 -1.76 7.62 7.96
N VAL A 177 -1.41 6.34 7.89
CA VAL A 177 -2.23 5.25 8.42
C VAL A 177 -2.39 5.38 9.95
N LEU A 178 -1.33 5.68 10.68
CA LEU A 178 -1.37 5.89 12.12
C LEU A 178 -2.19 7.12 12.51
N LEU A 179 -2.00 8.26 11.83
CA LEU A 179 -2.74 9.49 12.11
C LEU A 179 -4.23 9.34 11.81
N PHE A 180 -4.58 8.82 10.63
CA PHE A 180 -5.98 8.60 10.28
C PHE A 180 -6.62 7.52 11.15
N GLY A 181 -5.89 6.44 11.44
CA GLY A 181 -6.35 5.37 12.32
C GLY A 181 -6.62 5.84 13.74
N SER A 182 -5.71 6.63 14.33
CA SER A 182 -5.88 7.15 15.70
C SER A 182 -6.96 8.22 15.79
N LEU A 183 -6.96 9.21 14.88
CA LEU A 183 -7.90 10.33 14.94
C LEU A 183 -9.33 9.90 14.59
N LEU A 184 -9.52 9.18 13.49
CA LEU A 184 -10.86 8.78 13.05
C LEU A 184 -11.35 7.53 13.76
N GLY A 185 -10.45 6.62 14.16
CA GLY A 185 -10.78 5.48 15.00
C GLY A 185 -11.35 5.91 16.36
N ALA A 186 -10.72 6.91 17.00
CA ALA A 186 -11.22 7.47 18.26
C ALA A 186 -12.62 8.11 18.11
N LEU A 187 -12.92 8.76 16.99
CA LEU A 187 -14.24 9.32 16.71
C LEU A 187 -15.31 8.25 16.48
N VAL A 188 -14.96 7.13 15.86
CA VAL A 188 -15.90 6.03 15.60
C VAL A 188 -16.19 5.23 16.86
N VAL A 189 -15.18 4.97 17.70
CA VAL A 189 -15.31 4.20 18.94
C VAL A 189 -15.86 5.07 20.08
N GLY A 190 -15.50 6.36 20.14
CA GLY A 190 -15.96 7.29 21.19
C GLY A 190 -17.36 7.84 20.97
N GLY A 191 -17.99 7.61 19.83
CA GLY A 191 -19.35 8.05 19.51
C GLY A 191 -20.42 6.94 19.60
N ALA A 192 -20.05 5.72 20.03
CA ALA A 192 -20.93 4.61 20.32
C ALA A 192 -21.07 4.43 21.83
#